data_6a9c4d21aaec5045fda938fe07f6ba6f
#
_entry.id   6a9c4d21aaec5045fda938fe07f6ba6f
#
_cell.length_a   1.000
_cell.length_b   1.000
_cell.length_c   1.000
_cell.angle_alpha   90.00
_cell.angle_beta   90.00
_cell.angle_gamma   90.00
#
_symmetry.space_group_name_H-M   'P 1'
#
loop_
_entity.id
_entity.type
_entity.pdbx_description
1 polymer ?
#
loop_
_entity_poly.entity_id
_entity_poly.type
_entity_poly.pdbx_seq_one_letter_code
_entity_poly.pdbx_strand_id
1 'polypeptide(L)'
;MINCDILFKYIDLLSDDVLGKWVIDSDSKGTISDPIQIPYVSYSKIIERFIDDIHRCWENSGLEDYIQVLKSHNIMWDGDSMSRADVVNLPLEVILALLLGAVRAEKFCDGALLNFLRNGDIQKWLLELKTKAEGKKMNCIKIDDLLRITASDAGRVKVKFNQNDGNEDPMDLYLRNPDIVNTQWLFWRNKQRYFNVGQIAICLLKLSYDTWLLTTIKKVTKEFYVLNGINYEGTELSEYKQYFGRVIIKYHKTAQTQGMFYNTVRDELEVLEILPNVYDGDEFPGYDRVRLSYEQLASIIERQKKSWISSLENQKAVYLITDKNTGKLYVGSATSDNGMLLARWSSYADNGHGGNVELKRLVNEQGFDYIKKHFQYSILENYNARIDDKVILERESWWKETLQSRVFGYNDN
;
A
#
# COMPACT_ATOMS: atom_id res chain seq x y z
N MET A 1 -4.05 6.97 -5.69
CA MET A 1 -4.48 8.31 -6.20
C MET A 1 -4.50 8.23 -7.71
N ILE A 2 -5.57 8.67 -8.36
CA ILE A 2 -5.67 8.63 -9.82
C ILE A 2 -4.74 9.70 -10.38
N ASN A 3 -3.75 9.30 -11.18
CA ASN A 3 -2.85 10.24 -11.87
C ASN A 3 -3.29 10.40 -13.32
N CYS A 4 -3.75 11.61 -13.65
CA CYS A 4 -4.23 11.99 -14.97
C CYS A 4 -3.38 13.11 -15.62
N ASP A 5 -2.20 13.42 -15.08
CA ASP A 5 -1.36 14.56 -15.53
C ASP A 5 -1.06 14.49 -17.03
N ILE A 6 -0.94 13.29 -17.58
CA ILE A 6 -0.70 13.06 -19.02
C ILE A 6 -1.83 13.60 -19.92
N LEU A 7 -3.05 13.75 -19.39
CA LEU A 7 -4.20 14.24 -20.14
C LEU A 7 -4.22 15.78 -20.26
N PHE A 8 -3.55 16.50 -19.34
CA PHE A 8 -3.65 17.97 -19.28
C PHE A 8 -3.01 18.69 -20.48
N LYS A 9 -2.04 18.03 -21.15
CA LYS A 9 -1.45 18.57 -22.39
C LYS A 9 -2.47 18.74 -23.52
N TYR A 10 -3.57 17.97 -23.49
CA TYR A 10 -4.59 18.03 -24.55
C TYR A 10 -5.54 19.23 -24.42
N ILE A 11 -5.58 19.92 -23.27
CA ILE A 11 -6.40 21.12 -23.06
C ILE A 11 -6.09 22.18 -24.13
N ASP A 12 -4.81 22.36 -24.48
CA ASP A 12 -4.35 23.36 -25.45
C ASP A 12 -4.17 22.77 -26.86
N LEU A 13 -4.23 21.43 -27.02
CA LEU A 13 -3.98 20.76 -28.30
C LEU A 13 -5.27 20.43 -29.08
N LEU A 14 -6.45 20.45 -28.42
CA LEU A 14 -7.73 20.10 -29.03
C LEU A 14 -8.36 21.34 -29.69
N SER A 15 -7.77 21.78 -30.83
CA SER A 15 -8.38 22.79 -31.71
C SER A 15 -9.16 22.12 -32.85
N ASP A 16 -10.11 22.83 -33.42
CA ASP A 16 -10.98 22.33 -34.51
C ASP A 16 -10.23 21.67 -35.67
N ASP A 17 -9.05 22.18 -35.97
CA ASP A 17 -8.22 21.69 -37.09
C ASP A 17 -7.65 20.27 -36.85
N VAL A 18 -7.61 19.81 -35.61
CA VAL A 18 -6.98 18.54 -35.25
C VAL A 18 -7.98 17.47 -34.81
N LEU A 19 -9.29 17.77 -34.72
CA LEU A 19 -10.25 16.83 -34.12
C LEU A 19 -10.48 15.59 -34.98
N GLY A 20 -10.85 15.76 -36.20
CA GLY A 20 -11.18 14.67 -37.12
C GLY A 20 -12.15 15.11 -38.22
N LYS A 21 -12.26 14.30 -39.24
CA LYS A 21 -13.13 14.58 -40.40
C LYS A 21 -13.96 13.36 -40.78
N TRP A 22 -15.21 13.60 -41.17
CA TRP A 22 -16.01 12.58 -41.78
C TRP A 22 -15.45 12.20 -43.15
N VAL A 23 -15.27 10.93 -43.38
CA VAL A 23 -14.93 10.34 -44.66
C VAL A 23 -16.26 9.76 -45.21
N ILE A 24 -16.73 10.38 -46.27
CA ILE A 24 -17.97 9.98 -46.94
C ILE A 24 -17.58 9.51 -48.33
N ASP A 25 -17.98 8.30 -48.68
CA ASP A 25 -17.77 7.75 -49.98
C ASP A 25 -18.86 8.31 -50.96
N SER A 26 -18.43 9.25 -51.81
CA SER A 26 -19.29 9.87 -52.83
C SER A 26 -19.16 9.21 -54.19
N ASP A 27 -18.20 8.31 -54.42
CA ASP A 27 -17.79 7.85 -55.74
C ASP A 27 -18.21 6.40 -56.03
N SER A 28 -18.52 5.60 -55.00
CA SER A 28 -18.95 4.20 -55.14
C SER A 28 -20.33 4.06 -55.70
N LYS A 29 -20.52 3.08 -56.59
CA LYS A 29 -21.78 2.82 -57.32
C LYS A 29 -22.78 1.97 -56.54
N GLY A 30 -22.44 1.44 -55.37
CA GLY A 30 -23.32 0.59 -54.57
C GLY A 30 -23.56 -0.81 -55.17
N THR A 31 -22.64 -1.30 -56.01
CA THR A 31 -22.70 -2.63 -56.63
C THR A 31 -21.88 -3.65 -55.83
N ILE A 32 -22.08 -4.94 -56.09
CA ILE A 32 -21.30 -6.00 -55.43
C ILE A 32 -19.80 -5.86 -55.71
N SER A 33 -19.44 -5.33 -56.89
CA SER A 33 -18.04 -5.08 -57.26
C SER A 33 -17.51 -3.70 -56.84
N ASP A 34 -18.39 -2.81 -56.40
CA ASP A 34 -18.07 -1.44 -56.00
C ASP A 34 -19.03 -1.00 -54.86
N PRO A 35 -18.88 -1.58 -53.65
CA PRO A 35 -19.78 -1.35 -52.53
C PRO A 35 -19.59 0.03 -51.93
N ILE A 36 -20.68 0.69 -51.54
CA ILE A 36 -20.66 1.96 -50.79
C ILE A 36 -19.97 1.71 -49.42
N GLN A 37 -18.99 2.50 -49.09
CA GLN A 37 -18.41 2.52 -47.74
C GLN A 37 -19.34 3.29 -46.79
N ILE A 38 -19.58 2.71 -45.61
CA ILE A 38 -20.29 3.41 -44.53
C ILE A 38 -19.46 4.62 -44.10
N PRO A 39 -20.05 5.82 -43.99
CA PRO A 39 -19.34 6.99 -43.49
C PRO A 39 -18.69 6.73 -42.12
N TYR A 40 -17.45 7.12 -41.96
CA TYR A 40 -16.72 6.98 -40.71
C TYR A 40 -15.91 8.25 -40.42
N VAL A 41 -15.47 8.42 -39.15
CA VAL A 41 -14.61 9.53 -38.74
C VAL A 41 -13.16 9.13 -38.80
N SER A 42 -12.37 9.86 -39.55
CA SER A 42 -10.89 9.76 -39.53
C SER A 42 -10.34 10.75 -38.52
N TYR A 43 -9.77 10.23 -37.45
CA TYR A 43 -9.17 11.04 -36.39
C TYR A 43 -7.70 11.38 -36.67
N SER A 44 -7.24 12.52 -36.16
CA SER A 44 -5.82 12.86 -36.22
C SER A 44 -4.99 12.01 -35.26
N LYS A 45 -3.68 11.94 -35.51
CA LYS A 45 -2.73 11.28 -34.60
C LYS A 45 -2.75 11.85 -33.18
N ILE A 46 -3.17 13.10 -32.98
CA ILE A 46 -3.31 13.71 -31.66
C ILE A 46 -4.48 13.09 -30.92
N ILE A 47 -5.62 12.91 -31.61
CA ILE A 47 -6.80 12.29 -31.03
C ILE A 47 -6.58 10.79 -30.76
N GLU A 48 -5.91 10.08 -31.67
CA GLU A 48 -5.55 8.66 -31.43
C GLU A 48 -4.71 8.51 -30.14
N ARG A 49 -3.70 9.36 -29.95
CA ARG A 49 -2.90 9.36 -28.71
C ARG A 49 -3.70 9.78 -27.47
N PHE A 50 -4.64 10.71 -27.63
CA PHE A 50 -5.54 11.11 -26.56
C PHE A 50 -6.39 9.95 -26.09
N ILE A 51 -6.94 9.16 -27.01
CA ILE A 51 -7.71 7.93 -26.72
C ILE A 51 -6.85 6.93 -25.94
N ASP A 52 -5.61 6.69 -26.39
CA ASP A 52 -4.70 5.76 -25.72
C ASP A 52 -4.34 6.25 -24.30
N ASP A 53 -4.10 7.55 -24.13
CA ASP A 53 -3.76 8.11 -22.83
C ASP A 53 -4.95 8.08 -21.86
N ILE A 54 -6.21 8.21 -22.32
CA ILE A 54 -7.41 8.01 -21.50
C ILE A 54 -7.49 6.55 -21.02
N HIS A 55 -7.32 5.58 -21.92
CA HIS A 55 -7.31 4.17 -21.56
C HIS A 55 -6.25 3.86 -20.51
N ARG A 56 -5.03 4.36 -20.69
CA ARG A 56 -3.93 4.21 -19.74
C ARG A 56 -4.24 4.81 -18.36
N CYS A 57 -4.83 6.02 -18.33
CA CYS A 57 -5.24 6.65 -17.08
C CYS A 57 -6.32 5.83 -16.36
N TRP A 58 -7.27 5.29 -17.09
CA TRP A 58 -8.31 4.44 -16.53
C TRP A 58 -7.74 3.14 -15.94
N GLU A 59 -6.93 2.41 -16.69
CA GLU A 59 -6.30 1.17 -16.26
C GLU A 59 -5.46 1.37 -14.97
N ASN A 60 -4.76 2.48 -14.88
CA ASN A 60 -3.96 2.85 -13.71
C ASN A 60 -4.78 3.43 -12.54
N SER A 61 -6.07 3.70 -12.74
CA SER A 61 -6.92 4.29 -11.69
C SER A 61 -7.38 3.29 -10.63
N GLY A 62 -7.36 2.00 -10.94
CA GLY A 62 -7.95 0.94 -10.11
C GLY A 62 -9.48 0.90 -10.14
N LEU A 63 -10.12 1.65 -11.04
CA LEU A 63 -11.57 1.62 -11.24
C LEU A 63 -11.92 0.49 -12.22
N GLU A 64 -12.99 -0.27 -11.94
CA GLU A 64 -13.34 -1.46 -12.72
C GLU A 64 -14.36 -1.17 -13.84
N ASP A 65 -15.45 -0.47 -13.54
CA ASP A 65 -16.57 -0.24 -14.47
C ASP A 65 -16.99 1.24 -14.53
N TYR A 66 -16.67 1.90 -15.65
CA TYR A 66 -17.01 3.31 -15.85
C TYR A 66 -18.54 3.55 -15.90
N ILE A 67 -19.33 2.57 -16.38
CA ILE A 67 -20.79 2.69 -16.43
C ILE A 67 -21.36 2.69 -15.00
N GLN A 68 -20.83 1.86 -14.12
CA GLN A 68 -21.24 1.85 -12.71
C GLN A 68 -20.84 3.15 -12.01
N VAL A 69 -19.65 3.68 -12.31
CA VAL A 69 -19.19 4.98 -11.78
C VAL A 69 -20.15 6.09 -12.22
N LEU A 70 -20.51 6.17 -13.48
CA LEU A 70 -21.48 7.17 -13.98
C LEU A 70 -22.85 7.00 -13.33
N LYS A 71 -23.40 5.79 -13.29
CA LYS A 71 -24.73 5.49 -12.71
C LYS A 71 -24.80 5.83 -11.23
N SER A 72 -23.75 5.62 -10.46
CA SER A 72 -23.72 5.97 -9.03
C SER A 72 -23.86 7.48 -8.77
N HIS A 73 -23.68 8.31 -9.81
CA HIS A 73 -23.86 9.75 -9.80
C HIS A 73 -25.06 10.22 -10.67
N ASN A 74 -25.99 9.32 -10.97
CA ASN A 74 -27.18 9.59 -11.77
C ASN A 74 -26.89 10.07 -13.20
N ILE A 75 -25.77 9.66 -13.79
CA ILE A 75 -25.40 9.95 -15.16
C ILE A 75 -25.61 8.69 -16.00
N MET A 76 -26.46 8.80 -17.03
CA MET A 76 -26.63 7.72 -18.00
C MET A 76 -25.49 7.77 -19.03
N TRP A 77 -25.10 6.58 -19.52
CA TRP A 77 -24.10 6.51 -20.59
C TRP A 77 -24.74 6.78 -21.95
N ASP A 78 -25.12 8.02 -22.17
CA ASP A 78 -25.65 8.56 -23.45
C ASP A 78 -25.17 10.00 -23.64
N GLY A 79 -25.20 10.49 -24.88
CA GLY A 79 -24.65 11.79 -25.24
C GLY A 79 -25.24 12.96 -24.46
N ASP A 80 -26.57 12.96 -24.30
CA ASP A 80 -27.30 14.05 -23.63
C ASP A 80 -27.02 14.11 -22.14
N SER A 81 -27.10 12.96 -21.45
CA SER A 81 -26.88 12.86 -20.01
C SER A 81 -25.44 13.21 -19.64
N MET A 82 -24.48 12.73 -20.43
CA MET A 82 -23.05 13.02 -20.21
C MET A 82 -22.72 14.48 -20.45
N SER A 83 -23.18 15.10 -21.54
CA SER A 83 -22.92 16.52 -21.84
C SER A 83 -23.56 17.49 -20.83
N ARG A 84 -24.70 17.12 -20.21
CA ARG A 84 -25.38 17.92 -19.18
C ARG A 84 -24.82 17.72 -17.77
N ALA A 85 -23.85 16.84 -17.59
CA ALA A 85 -23.28 16.57 -16.27
C ALA A 85 -22.66 17.84 -15.65
N ASP A 86 -23.00 18.11 -14.38
CA ASP A 86 -22.42 19.21 -13.62
C ASP A 86 -21.04 18.85 -13.09
N VAL A 87 -20.04 18.87 -13.97
CA VAL A 87 -18.68 18.41 -13.68
C VAL A 87 -17.98 19.19 -12.57
N VAL A 88 -18.43 20.41 -12.24
CA VAL A 88 -17.88 21.20 -11.14
C VAL A 88 -18.10 20.49 -9.81
N ASN A 89 -19.24 19.85 -9.63
CA ASN A 89 -19.62 19.15 -8.40
C ASN A 89 -19.31 17.64 -8.42
N LEU A 90 -18.78 17.10 -9.53
CA LEU A 90 -18.46 15.68 -9.64
C LEU A 90 -17.06 15.36 -9.10
N PRO A 91 -16.85 14.18 -8.48
CA PRO A 91 -15.53 13.66 -8.14
C PRO A 91 -14.66 13.43 -9.38
N LEU A 92 -13.34 13.41 -9.20
CA LEU A 92 -12.35 13.24 -10.26
C LEU A 92 -12.54 11.91 -11.03
N GLU A 93 -12.86 10.83 -10.33
CA GLU A 93 -13.14 9.51 -10.87
C GLU A 93 -14.34 9.48 -11.82
N VAL A 94 -15.35 10.31 -11.55
CA VAL A 94 -16.54 10.42 -12.43
C VAL A 94 -16.20 11.20 -13.69
N ILE A 95 -15.39 12.24 -13.59
CA ILE A 95 -14.93 13.00 -14.77
C ILE A 95 -14.07 12.12 -15.67
N LEU A 96 -13.19 11.28 -15.09
CA LEU A 96 -12.43 10.31 -15.86
C LEU A 96 -13.35 9.26 -16.52
N ALA A 97 -14.42 8.85 -15.84
CA ALA A 97 -15.43 7.96 -16.41
C ALA A 97 -16.20 8.60 -17.57
N LEU A 98 -16.49 9.92 -17.53
CA LEU A 98 -17.07 10.66 -18.65
C LEU A 98 -16.13 10.65 -19.86
N LEU A 99 -14.84 10.93 -19.69
CA LEU A 99 -13.84 10.89 -20.75
C LEU A 99 -13.76 9.49 -21.40
N LEU A 100 -13.67 8.44 -20.58
CA LEU A 100 -13.65 7.07 -21.10
C LEU A 100 -14.97 6.70 -21.77
N GLY A 101 -16.09 7.11 -21.19
CA GLY A 101 -17.43 6.87 -21.75
C GLY A 101 -17.58 7.47 -23.14
N ALA A 102 -17.08 8.68 -23.37
CA ALA A 102 -17.08 9.33 -24.69
C ALA A 102 -16.21 8.56 -25.70
N VAL A 103 -15.02 8.12 -25.29
CA VAL A 103 -14.15 7.29 -26.15
C VAL A 103 -14.80 5.95 -26.49
N ARG A 104 -15.46 5.31 -25.51
CA ARG A 104 -16.13 4.02 -25.71
C ARG A 104 -17.39 4.15 -26.59
N ALA A 105 -18.08 5.29 -26.53
CA ALA A 105 -19.26 5.53 -27.34
C ALA A 105 -18.98 5.48 -28.86
N GLU A 106 -17.76 5.90 -29.28
CA GLU A 106 -17.31 5.82 -30.68
C GLU A 106 -17.35 4.42 -31.26
N LYS A 107 -17.17 3.37 -30.45
CA LYS A 107 -17.24 1.98 -30.91
C LYS A 107 -18.68 1.51 -31.26
N PHE A 108 -19.67 2.23 -30.80
CA PHE A 108 -21.09 1.89 -31.00
C PHE A 108 -21.79 2.89 -31.90
N CYS A 109 -21.27 4.10 -32.05
CA CYS A 109 -21.82 5.17 -32.84
C CYS A 109 -20.70 6.01 -33.43
N ASP A 110 -20.43 5.83 -34.71
CA ASP A 110 -19.43 6.59 -35.44
C ASP A 110 -19.67 8.10 -35.28
N GLY A 111 -18.61 8.85 -34.89
CA GLY A 111 -18.66 10.28 -34.65
C GLY A 111 -19.17 10.68 -33.25
N ALA A 112 -19.49 9.75 -32.36
CA ALA A 112 -19.88 10.09 -30.99
C ALA A 112 -18.79 10.88 -30.26
N LEU A 113 -17.54 10.42 -30.33
CA LEU A 113 -16.40 11.14 -29.75
C LEU A 113 -16.19 12.50 -30.42
N LEU A 114 -16.33 12.57 -31.76
CA LEU A 114 -16.20 13.83 -32.49
C LEU A 114 -17.23 14.87 -32.04
N ASN A 115 -18.45 14.43 -31.72
CA ASN A 115 -19.50 15.33 -31.21
C ASN A 115 -19.10 15.90 -29.83
N PHE A 116 -18.65 15.09 -28.87
CA PHE A 116 -18.16 15.57 -27.56
C PHE A 116 -16.97 16.53 -27.70
N LEU A 117 -16.09 16.26 -28.66
CA LEU A 117 -14.94 17.15 -28.95
C LEU A 117 -15.43 18.49 -29.50
N ARG A 118 -16.32 18.50 -30.51
CA ARG A 118 -16.83 19.73 -31.15
C ARG A 118 -17.73 20.56 -30.25
N ASN A 119 -18.49 19.93 -29.38
CA ASN A 119 -19.35 20.61 -28.41
C ASN A 119 -18.56 21.24 -27.26
N GLY A 120 -17.25 20.97 -27.14
CA GLY A 120 -16.40 21.45 -26.07
C GLY A 120 -16.54 20.65 -24.76
N ASP A 121 -17.31 19.56 -24.75
CA ASP A 121 -17.51 18.72 -23.55
C ASP A 121 -16.20 18.14 -23.05
N ILE A 122 -15.39 17.57 -23.94
CA ILE A 122 -14.07 17.01 -23.60
C ILE A 122 -13.15 18.07 -23.00
N GLN A 123 -13.12 19.28 -23.60
CA GLN A 123 -12.28 20.36 -23.09
C GLN A 123 -12.74 20.83 -21.71
N LYS A 124 -14.05 20.98 -21.51
CA LYS A 124 -14.64 21.30 -20.19
C LYS A 124 -14.29 20.26 -19.15
N TRP A 125 -14.39 18.98 -19.49
CA TRP A 125 -14.07 17.88 -18.57
C TRP A 125 -12.57 17.83 -18.23
N LEU A 126 -11.69 18.06 -19.21
CA LEU A 126 -10.24 18.13 -18.97
C LEU A 126 -9.83 19.30 -18.08
N LEU A 127 -10.43 20.47 -18.28
CA LEU A 127 -10.18 21.65 -17.42
C LEU A 127 -10.59 21.38 -15.97
N GLU A 128 -11.77 20.81 -15.78
CA GLU A 128 -12.25 20.49 -14.46
C GLU A 128 -11.45 19.35 -13.80
N LEU A 129 -11.06 18.34 -14.57
CA LEU A 129 -10.18 17.26 -14.12
C LEU A 129 -8.84 17.84 -13.63
N LYS A 130 -8.26 18.78 -14.37
CA LYS A 130 -7.02 19.48 -14.00
C LYS A 130 -7.22 20.29 -12.73
N THR A 131 -8.27 21.11 -12.66
CA THR A 131 -8.58 21.92 -11.47
C THR A 131 -8.70 21.07 -10.21
N LYS A 132 -9.37 19.94 -10.30
CA LYS A 132 -9.53 19.01 -9.15
C LYS A 132 -8.24 18.29 -8.79
N ALA A 133 -7.44 17.91 -9.79
CA ALA A 133 -6.15 17.28 -9.57
C ALA A 133 -5.15 18.26 -8.93
N GLU A 134 -5.12 19.50 -9.41
CA GLU A 134 -4.29 20.58 -8.86
C GLU A 134 -4.79 21.03 -7.48
N GLY A 135 -6.11 21.13 -7.26
CA GLY A 135 -6.71 21.39 -5.96
C GLY A 135 -6.41 20.32 -4.92
N LYS A 136 -6.40 19.04 -5.32
CA LYS A 136 -5.89 17.95 -4.46
C LYS A 136 -4.38 18.08 -4.19
N LYS A 137 -3.58 18.54 -5.15
CA LYS A 137 -2.13 18.80 -4.96
C LYS A 137 -1.87 19.98 -4.03
N MET A 138 -2.67 21.06 -4.10
CA MET A 138 -2.54 22.24 -3.24
C MET A 138 -2.93 21.97 -1.78
N ASN A 139 -3.75 20.97 -1.51
CA ASN A 139 -4.17 20.59 -0.15
C ASN A 139 -3.30 19.50 0.49
N CYS A 140 -2.30 18.96 -0.22
CA CYS A 140 -1.38 17.98 0.33
C CYS A 140 -0.26 18.68 1.10
N ILE A 141 -0.17 18.42 2.40
CA ILE A 141 1.00 18.83 3.19
C ILE A 141 2.18 18.00 2.74
N LYS A 142 3.26 18.66 2.33
CA LYS A 142 4.51 17.97 2.01
C LYS A 142 5.36 17.83 3.27
N ILE A 143 6.26 16.85 3.28
CA ILE A 143 7.20 16.70 4.39
C ILE A 143 8.03 17.98 4.59
N ASP A 144 8.30 18.70 3.51
CA ASP A 144 9.06 19.94 3.52
C ASP A 144 8.35 21.07 4.29
N ASP A 145 7.01 21.08 4.30
CA ASP A 145 6.20 22.02 5.07
C ASP A 145 6.40 21.83 6.59
N LEU A 146 6.68 20.59 7.01
CA LEU A 146 6.97 20.24 8.39
C LEU A 146 8.44 20.48 8.73
N LEU A 147 9.35 19.99 7.89
CA LEU A 147 10.79 20.01 8.17
C LEU A 147 11.44 21.35 7.85
N ARG A 148 10.85 22.12 6.94
CA ARG A 148 11.33 23.47 6.51
C ARG A 148 12.82 23.47 6.15
N ILE A 149 13.25 22.41 5.44
CA ILE A 149 14.64 22.26 5.01
C ILE A 149 14.90 23.31 3.93
N THR A 150 15.90 24.15 4.16
CA THR A 150 16.22 25.23 3.22
C THR A 150 16.73 24.67 1.89
N ALA A 151 16.53 25.41 0.80
CA ALA A 151 17.04 25.00 -0.52
C ALA A 151 18.56 24.79 -0.53
N SER A 152 19.30 25.55 0.28
CA SER A 152 20.76 25.39 0.44
C SER A 152 21.13 24.09 1.18
N ASP A 153 20.27 23.59 2.06
CA ASP A 153 20.52 22.38 2.82
C ASP A 153 20.00 21.13 2.13
N ALA A 154 18.98 21.25 1.30
CA ALA A 154 18.33 20.12 0.62
C ALA A 154 19.32 19.22 -0.16
N GLY A 155 20.35 19.81 -0.77
CA GLY A 155 21.43 19.08 -1.47
C GLY A 155 22.31 18.23 -0.54
N ARG A 156 22.30 18.51 0.77
CA ARG A 156 23.06 17.76 1.80
C ARG A 156 22.20 16.76 2.54
N VAL A 157 20.91 16.67 2.24
CA VAL A 157 19.96 15.77 2.88
C VAL A 157 19.77 14.53 2.02
N LYS A 158 19.82 13.38 2.66
CA LYS A 158 19.47 12.09 2.03
C LYS A 158 18.40 11.37 2.84
N VAL A 159 17.51 10.73 2.11
CA VAL A 159 16.45 9.88 2.66
C VAL A 159 16.88 8.44 2.50
N LYS A 160 16.85 7.67 3.58
CA LYS A 160 17.01 6.22 3.54
C LYS A 160 15.67 5.55 3.79
N PHE A 161 15.27 4.74 2.83
CA PHE A 161 14.04 3.94 2.85
C PHE A 161 14.37 2.54 3.34
N ASN A 162 13.94 2.21 4.55
CA ASN A 162 14.16 0.90 5.16
C ASN A 162 12.89 0.04 4.97
N GLN A 163 13.07 -1.15 4.44
CA GLN A 163 12.01 -2.13 4.19
C GLN A 163 12.57 -3.53 4.40
N ASN A 164 11.68 -4.52 4.51
CA ASN A 164 12.06 -5.92 4.63
C ASN A 164 13.06 -6.30 3.52
N ASP A 165 14.16 -6.92 3.89
CA ASP A 165 15.25 -7.35 3.00
C ASP A 165 15.17 -8.86 2.63
N GLY A 166 14.10 -9.53 3.09
CA GLY A 166 13.89 -10.97 2.91
C GLY A 166 14.39 -11.82 4.08
N ASN A 167 15.20 -11.26 4.99
CA ASN A 167 15.69 -11.92 6.19
C ASN A 167 15.03 -11.37 7.45
N GLU A 168 14.98 -10.05 7.57
CA GLU A 168 14.44 -9.34 8.73
C GLU A 168 13.48 -8.24 8.29
N ASP A 169 12.43 -8.01 9.08
CA ASP A 169 11.54 -6.87 8.91
C ASP A 169 11.97 -5.74 9.85
N PRO A 170 12.44 -4.61 9.32
CA PRO A 170 12.87 -3.50 10.17
C PRO A 170 11.72 -2.89 10.97
N MET A 171 10.45 -3.13 10.62
CA MET A 171 9.31 -2.70 11.43
C MET A 171 9.22 -3.48 12.74
N ASP A 172 9.37 -4.80 12.68
CA ASP A 172 9.37 -5.64 13.88
C ASP A 172 10.53 -5.26 14.82
N LEU A 173 11.70 -4.95 14.25
CA LEU A 173 12.85 -4.47 15.03
C LEU A 173 12.60 -3.08 15.64
N TYR A 174 12.00 -2.16 14.89
CA TYR A 174 11.64 -0.82 15.37
C TYR A 174 10.66 -0.87 16.54
N LEU A 175 9.64 -1.72 16.44
CA LEU A 175 8.66 -1.89 17.49
C LEU A 175 9.28 -2.44 18.78
N ARG A 176 10.31 -3.27 18.70
CA ARG A 176 11.05 -3.78 19.88
C ARG A 176 12.03 -2.77 20.43
N ASN A 177 12.85 -2.21 19.56
CA ASN A 177 13.84 -1.21 19.91
C ASN A 177 14.10 -0.26 18.74
N PRO A 178 13.51 0.96 18.75
CA PRO A 178 13.68 1.96 17.69
C PRO A 178 15.15 2.27 17.35
N ASP A 179 16.07 2.16 18.32
CA ASP A 179 17.48 2.46 18.10
C ASP A 179 18.17 1.48 17.13
N ILE A 180 17.66 0.26 17.01
CA ILE A 180 18.19 -0.69 16.02
C ILE A 180 17.97 -0.12 14.60
N VAL A 181 16.77 0.34 14.28
CA VAL A 181 16.49 0.92 12.97
C VAL A 181 17.14 2.29 12.81
N ASN A 182 17.05 3.14 13.84
CA ASN A 182 17.53 4.52 13.80
C ASN A 182 19.06 4.63 13.82
N THR A 183 19.77 3.53 14.06
CA THR A 183 21.24 3.49 14.05
C THR A 183 21.78 2.42 13.11
N GLN A 184 21.44 1.15 13.35
CA GLN A 184 22.02 0.06 12.56
C GLN A 184 21.49 0.08 11.12
N TRP A 185 20.20 0.06 10.91
CA TRP A 185 19.60 0.07 9.57
C TRP A 185 19.86 1.38 8.83
N LEU A 186 19.79 2.52 9.52
CA LEU A 186 20.06 3.81 8.92
C LEU A 186 21.53 3.90 8.43
N PHE A 187 22.47 3.41 9.22
CA PHE A 187 23.91 3.62 9.01
C PHE A 187 24.66 2.37 8.53
N TRP A 188 23.95 1.31 8.20
CA TRP A 188 24.57 0.13 7.62
C TRP A 188 25.09 0.42 6.22
N ARG A 189 26.33 0.01 5.97
CA ARG A 189 26.97 0.07 4.66
C ARG A 189 27.35 -1.35 4.21
N ASN A 190 26.90 -1.75 3.01
CA ASN A 190 27.34 -2.99 2.39
C ASN A 190 28.49 -2.71 1.40
N LYS A 191 28.19 -2.21 0.20
CA LYS A 191 29.19 -1.95 -0.85
C LYS A 191 29.31 -0.46 -1.19
N GLN A 192 28.23 0.27 -1.12
CA GLN A 192 28.14 1.67 -1.53
C GLN A 192 28.24 2.61 -0.33
N ARG A 193 28.86 3.75 -0.58
CA ARG A 193 28.88 4.85 0.39
C ARG A 193 27.56 5.62 0.29
N TYR A 194 26.77 5.62 1.36
CA TYR A 194 25.48 6.30 1.39
C TYR A 194 25.57 7.75 1.83
N PHE A 195 26.40 8.03 2.85
CA PHE A 195 26.49 9.35 3.45
C PHE A 195 27.92 9.90 3.43
N ASN A 196 28.02 11.22 3.54
CA ASN A 196 29.25 11.94 3.90
C ASN A 196 29.06 12.58 5.27
N VAL A 197 30.15 12.80 6.00
CA VAL A 197 30.13 13.56 7.25
C VAL A 197 29.56 14.97 6.99
N GLY A 198 28.67 15.42 7.86
CA GLY A 198 27.94 16.68 7.75
C GLY A 198 26.63 16.61 6.98
N GLN A 199 26.33 15.50 6.29
CA GLN A 199 25.01 15.30 5.67
C GLN A 199 23.94 15.00 6.72
N ILE A 200 22.69 15.29 6.35
CA ILE A 200 21.50 14.96 7.13
C ILE A 200 20.89 13.68 6.56
N ALA A 201 20.65 12.72 7.43
CA ALA A 201 20.04 11.43 7.12
C ALA A 201 18.61 11.39 7.65
N ILE A 202 17.63 11.32 6.77
CA ILE A 202 16.21 11.07 7.10
C ILE A 202 15.97 9.56 7.04
N CYS A 203 15.45 8.98 8.10
CA CYS A 203 15.11 7.57 8.18
C CYS A 203 13.62 7.37 7.97
N LEU A 204 13.26 6.69 6.90
CA LEU A 204 11.90 6.28 6.61
C LEU A 204 11.80 4.76 6.71
N LEU A 205 10.76 4.29 7.37
CA LEU A 205 10.47 2.88 7.61
C LEU A 205 9.14 2.49 6.95
N LYS A 206 9.15 1.43 6.16
CA LYS A 206 7.98 0.99 5.41
C LYS A 206 6.87 0.48 6.33
N LEU A 207 5.67 1.05 6.21
CA LEU A 207 4.45 0.57 6.86
C LEU A 207 3.63 -0.34 5.95
N SER A 208 3.37 0.12 4.72
CA SER A 208 2.62 -0.63 3.72
C SER A 208 3.14 -0.34 2.31
N TYR A 209 2.38 -0.66 1.27
CA TYR A 209 2.83 -0.53 -0.12
C TYR A 209 3.43 0.84 -0.44
N ASP A 210 2.74 1.93 -0.12
CA ASP A 210 3.15 3.31 -0.43
C ASP A 210 3.26 4.20 0.81
N THR A 211 3.29 3.64 2.02
CA THR A 211 3.33 4.41 3.25
C THR A 211 4.59 4.15 4.05
N TRP A 212 5.14 5.21 4.61
CA TRP A 212 6.43 5.24 5.32
C TRP A 212 6.30 6.02 6.62
N LEU A 213 6.88 5.50 7.69
CA LEU A 213 6.98 6.16 8.99
C LEU A 213 8.30 6.93 9.06
N LEU A 214 8.25 8.21 9.43
CA LEU A 214 9.44 8.98 9.76
C LEU A 214 9.92 8.58 11.16
N THR A 215 11.05 7.88 11.26
CA THR A 215 11.53 7.33 12.53
C THR A 215 12.59 8.21 13.21
N THR A 216 13.47 8.85 12.45
CA THR A 216 14.48 9.79 12.98
C THR A 216 15.07 10.65 11.87
N ILE A 217 15.70 11.77 12.27
CA ILE A 217 16.55 12.61 11.42
C ILE A 217 17.86 12.83 12.16
N LYS A 218 18.97 12.45 11.54
CA LYS A 218 20.31 12.58 12.17
C LYS A 218 21.29 13.34 11.27
N LYS A 219 22.15 14.15 11.87
CA LYS A 219 23.32 14.71 11.21
C LYS A 219 24.47 13.73 11.34
N VAL A 220 25.04 13.30 10.22
CA VAL A 220 26.21 12.39 10.20
C VAL A 220 27.43 13.11 10.76
N THR A 221 27.99 12.60 11.83
CA THR A 221 29.12 13.21 12.54
C THR A 221 30.44 12.50 12.28
N LYS A 222 30.39 11.20 11.97
CA LYS A 222 31.59 10.39 11.77
C LYS A 222 31.36 9.26 10.77
N GLU A 223 32.39 8.89 10.02
CA GLU A 223 32.45 7.70 9.15
C GLU A 223 33.55 6.78 9.66
N PHE A 224 33.27 5.46 9.76
CA PHE A 224 34.20 4.47 10.32
C PHE A 224 34.93 3.65 9.24
N TYR A 225 34.54 3.82 7.96
CA TYR A 225 35.07 3.08 6.80
C TYR A 225 34.92 1.54 6.92
N VAL A 226 33.85 1.09 7.59
CA VAL A 226 33.52 -0.32 7.75
C VAL A 226 32.70 -0.78 6.57
N LEU A 227 33.05 -1.93 5.97
CA LEU A 227 32.24 -2.62 4.97
C LEU A 227 31.40 -3.69 5.65
N ASN A 228 30.17 -3.84 5.16
CA ASN A 228 29.19 -4.80 5.66
C ASN A 228 28.97 -4.65 7.18
N GLY A 229 28.69 -3.43 7.61
CA GLY A 229 28.47 -3.10 9.01
C GLY A 229 28.02 -1.64 9.20
N ILE A 230 27.84 -1.26 10.47
CA ILE A 230 27.50 0.13 10.85
C ILE A 230 28.71 1.00 10.53
N ASN A 231 28.57 1.88 9.56
CA ASN A 231 29.68 2.68 9.03
C ASN A 231 29.66 4.14 9.46
N TYR A 232 28.58 4.62 10.04
CA TYR A 232 28.43 6.02 10.41
C TYR A 232 27.98 6.16 11.84
N GLU A 233 28.29 7.33 12.41
CA GLU A 233 27.70 7.86 13.63
C GLU A 233 26.99 9.17 13.29
N GLY A 234 25.89 9.46 13.96
CA GLY A 234 25.15 10.68 13.75
C GLY A 234 24.40 11.12 14.99
N THR A 235 24.28 12.45 15.13
CA THR A 235 23.52 13.08 16.21
C THR A 235 22.10 13.36 15.72
N GLU A 236 21.11 12.99 16.53
CA GLU A 236 19.71 13.27 16.27
C GLU A 236 19.45 14.78 16.28
N LEU A 237 18.66 15.26 15.33
CA LEU A 237 18.24 16.66 15.22
C LEU A 237 16.98 16.86 16.08
N SER A 238 17.16 17.38 17.29
CA SER A 238 16.13 17.49 18.32
C SER A 238 14.96 18.39 17.94
N GLU A 239 15.15 19.34 17.03
CA GLU A 239 14.11 20.22 16.50
C GLU A 239 13.00 19.47 15.76
N TYR A 240 13.28 18.26 15.26
CA TYR A 240 12.31 17.41 14.57
C TYR A 240 11.75 16.29 15.45
N LYS A 241 12.19 16.17 16.70
CA LYS A 241 11.84 15.05 17.60
C LYS A 241 10.33 14.84 17.75
N GLN A 242 9.54 15.90 17.70
CA GLN A 242 8.07 15.83 17.78
C GLN A 242 7.43 15.05 16.64
N TYR A 243 8.13 14.83 15.53
CA TYR A 243 7.65 14.10 14.34
C TYR A 243 8.08 12.64 14.32
N PHE A 244 9.08 12.27 15.13
CA PHE A 244 9.65 10.92 15.09
C PHE A 244 8.65 9.88 15.60
N GLY A 245 8.47 8.82 14.78
CA GLY A 245 7.50 7.79 15.03
C GLY A 245 6.04 8.22 14.90
N ARG A 246 5.76 9.44 14.41
CA ARG A 246 4.41 9.99 14.35
C ARG A 246 3.97 10.41 12.96
N VAL A 247 4.89 10.80 12.09
CA VAL A 247 4.55 11.26 10.74
C VAL A 247 4.55 10.09 9.79
N ILE A 248 3.39 9.80 9.20
CA ILE A 248 3.20 8.84 8.12
C ILE A 248 3.24 9.58 6.80
N ILE A 249 4.13 9.14 5.91
CA ILE A 249 4.39 9.74 4.60
C ILE A 249 3.89 8.80 3.52
N LYS A 250 3.18 9.35 2.55
CA LYS A 250 2.84 8.66 1.32
C LYS A 250 3.91 8.93 0.27
N TYR A 251 4.49 7.86 -0.26
CA TYR A 251 5.46 7.92 -1.35
C TYR A 251 5.53 6.59 -2.10
N HIS A 252 5.28 6.64 -3.41
CA HIS A 252 5.42 5.48 -4.28
C HIS A 252 6.87 5.32 -4.73
N LYS A 253 7.59 4.41 -4.05
CA LYS A 253 9.01 4.18 -4.31
C LYS A 253 9.21 3.21 -5.47
N THR A 254 9.61 3.71 -6.64
CA THR A 254 9.92 2.91 -7.83
C THR A 254 11.40 2.48 -7.89
N ALA A 255 12.31 3.29 -7.36
CA ALA A 255 13.74 3.01 -7.40
C ALA A 255 14.13 1.87 -6.46
N GLN A 256 15.01 0.97 -6.90
CA GLN A 256 15.53 -0.12 -6.05
C GLN A 256 16.51 0.37 -4.98
N THR A 257 17.19 1.49 -5.20
CA THR A 257 18.14 2.05 -4.22
C THR A 257 17.45 2.45 -2.92
N GLN A 258 18.08 2.09 -1.79
CA GLN A 258 17.55 2.44 -0.47
C GLN A 258 17.80 3.91 -0.09
N GLY A 259 18.85 4.53 -0.62
CA GLY A 259 19.23 5.91 -0.31
C GLY A 259 19.01 6.83 -1.50
N MET A 260 18.27 7.93 -1.29
CA MET A 260 17.96 8.93 -2.31
C MET A 260 18.28 10.33 -1.79
N PHE A 261 18.68 11.25 -2.69
CA PHE A 261 18.81 12.65 -2.31
C PHE A 261 17.43 13.26 -2.06
N TYR A 262 17.31 14.03 -1.00
CA TYR A 262 16.04 14.65 -0.58
C TYR A 262 15.46 15.55 -1.67
N ASN A 263 16.30 16.35 -2.34
CA ASN A 263 15.87 17.22 -3.41
C ASN A 263 15.26 16.51 -4.63
N THR A 264 15.49 15.20 -4.79
CA THR A 264 14.90 14.42 -5.89
C THR A 264 13.54 13.81 -5.55
N VAL A 265 13.17 13.79 -4.27
CA VAL A 265 11.92 13.14 -3.80
C VAL A 265 11.05 14.06 -2.96
N ARG A 266 11.54 15.21 -2.52
CA ARG A 266 10.87 16.11 -1.57
C ARG A 266 9.45 16.51 -1.98
N ASP A 267 9.25 16.77 -3.27
CA ASP A 267 7.96 17.22 -3.81
C ASP A 267 6.93 16.07 -3.91
N GLU A 268 7.38 14.83 -3.80
CA GLU A 268 6.55 13.63 -3.84
C GLU A 268 6.26 13.06 -2.43
N LEU A 269 7.02 13.47 -1.41
CA LEU A 269 6.83 13.01 -0.02
C LEU A 269 5.65 13.73 0.62
N GLU A 270 4.46 13.14 0.54
CA GLU A 270 3.22 13.70 1.08
C GLU A 270 2.99 13.22 2.52
N VAL A 271 2.68 14.16 3.42
CA VAL A 271 2.25 13.82 4.78
C VAL A 271 0.82 13.30 4.71
N LEU A 272 0.66 12.01 4.98
CA LEU A 272 -0.65 11.36 5.00
C LEU A 272 -1.35 11.59 6.34
N GLU A 273 -0.59 11.46 7.44
CA GLU A 273 -1.13 11.56 8.80
C GLU A 273 -0.02 11.96 9.79
N ILE A 274 -0.39 12.68 10.83
CA ILE A 274 0.44 12.91 12.03
C ILE A 274 -0.27 12.26 13.21
N LEU A 275 0.26 11.12 13.66
CA LEU A 275 -0.30 10.38 14.78
C LEU A 275 -0.24 11.19 16.09
N PRO A 276 -1.24 11.07 16.97
CA PRO A 276 -1.23 11.73 18.29
C PRO A 276 -0.10 11.19 19.18
N ASN A 277 0.25 9.91 19.05
CA ASN A 277 1.32 9.24 19.78
C ASN A 277 2.32 8.59 18.83
N VAL A 278 3.46 8.17 19.35
CA VAL A 278 4.44 7.38 18.60
C VAL A 278 3.79 6.07 18.16
N TYR A 279 4.00 5.71 16.90
CA TYR A 279 3.50 4.46 16.32
C TYR A 279 4.03 3.25 17.09
N ASP A 280 3.14 2.46 17.59
CA ASP A 280 3.43 1.28 18.42
C ASP A 280 2.89 -0.02 17.81
N GLY A 281 2.73 -0.04 16.50
CA GLY A 281 2.16 -1.15 15.73
C GLY A 281 0.68 -0.93 15.40
N ASP A 282 0.16 -1.79 14.54
CA ASP A 282 -1.23 -1.71 14.11
C ASP A 282 -2.21 -2.05 15.24
N GLU A 283 -3.36 -1.40 15.23
CA GLU A 283 -4.46 -1.75 16.10
C GLU A 283 -4.98 -3.16 15.82
N PHE A 284 -5.69 -3.77 16.77
CA PHE A 284 -6.26 -5.09 16.57
C PHE A 284 -7.21 -5.12 15.36
N PRO A 285 -6.91 -5.91 14.31
CA PRO A 285 -7.61 -5.83 13.03
C PRO A 285 -8.95 -6.58 12.99
N GLY A 286 -9.33 -7.27 14.06
CA GLY A 286 -10.39 -8.28 14.11
C GLY A 286 -9.83 -9.69 14.01
N TYR A 287 -10.53 -10.65 14.62
CA TYR A 287 -10.04 -12.03 14.78
C TYR A 287 -9.78 -12.75 13.46
N ASP A 288 -10.59 -12.50 12.46
CA ASP A 288 -10.53 -13.06 11.10
C ASP A 288 -9.31 -12.59 10.28
N ARG A 289 -8.67 -11.50 10.71
CA ARG A 289 -7.52 -10.92 10.03
C ARG A 289 -6.20 -11.08 10.77
N VAL A 290 -6.23 -11.76 11.91
CA VAL A 290 -5.02 -12.00 12.70
C VAL A 290 -4.07 -12.94 11.97
N ARG A 291 -2.88 -12.42 11.64
CA ARG A 291 -1.77 -13.16 11.06
C ARG A 291 -0.46 -12.51 11.51
N LEU A 292 0.12 -13.04 12.56
CA LEU A 292 1.31 -12.47 13.22
C LEU A 292 2.55 -13.33 12.98
N SER A 293 3.69 -12.69 12.74
CA SER A 293 4.99 -13.35 12.93
C SER A 293 5.23 -13.59 14.44
N TYR A 294 6.25 -14.39 14.75
CA TYR A 294 6.68 -14.53 16.15
C TYR A 294 7.06 -13.17 16.75
N GLU A 295 7.82 -12.36 16.02
CA GLU A 295 8.31 -11.07 16.50
C GLU A 295 7.17 -10.09 16.75
N GLN A 296 6.15 -10.07 15.89
CA GLN A 296 4.95 -9.26 16.10
C GLN A 296 4.18 -9.71 17.34
N LEU A 297 3.98 -11.02 17.52
CA LEU A 297 3.33 -11.56 18.70
C LEU A 297 4.09 -11.23 19.99
N ALA A 298 5.40 -11.46 20.01
CA ALA A 298 6.25 -11.14 21.13
C ALA A 298 6.22 -9.63 21.47
N SER A 299 6.30 -8.77 20.48
CA SER A 299 6.21 -7.31 20.65
C SER A 299 4.86 -6.87 21.23
N ILE A 300 3.75 -7.41 20.74
CA ILE A 300 2.39 -7.13 21.27
C ILE A 300 2.30 -7.47 22.75
N ILE A 301 2.81 -8.64 23.14
CA ILE A 301 2.76 -9.14 24.52
C ILE A 301 3.71 -8.35 25.43
N GLU A 302 4.96 -8.17 25.02
CA GLU A 302 5.98 -7.45 25.80
C GLU A 302 5.57 -6.00 26.06
N ARG A 303 5.05 -5.33 25.04
CA ARG A 303 4.63 -3.92 25.12
C ARG A 303 3.24 -3.73 25.70
N GLN A 304 2.51 -4.82 25.99
CA GLN A 304 1.13 -4.79 26.50
C GLN A 304 0.21 -3.92 25.64
N LYS A 305 0.28 -4.07 24.29
CA LYS A 305 -0.52 -3.25 23.39
C LYS A 305 -2.02 -3.39 23.67
N LYS A 306 -2.62 -2.32 24.20
CA LYS A 306 -3.94 -2.34 24.84
C LYS A 306 -5.04 -2.94 23.97
N SER A 307 -5.13 -2.57 22.69
CA SER A 307 -6.16 -3.07 21.78
C SER A 307 -6.06 -4.58 21.54
N TRP A 308 -4.83 -5.11 21.45
CA TRP A 308 -4.58 -6.52 21.30
C TRP A 308 -4.81 -7.29 22.59
N ILE A 309 -4.26 -6.81 23.71
CA ILE A 309 -4.39 -7.47 25.01
C ILE A 309 -5.87 -7.59 25.38
N SER A 310 -6.64 -6.50 25.30
CA SER A 310 -8.08 -6.51 25.62
C SER A 310 -8.91 -7.41 24.70
N SER A 311 -8.47 -7.59 23.45
CA SER A 311 -9.14 -8.46 22.49
C SER A 311 -8.80 -9.95 22.70
N LEU A 312 -7.61 -10.26 23.18
CA LEU A 312 -7.15 -11.65 23.35
C LEU A 312 -7.39 -12.21 24.74
N GLU A 313 -7.48 -11.35 25.78
CA GLU A 313 -7.50 -11.73 27.20
C GLU A 313 -8.68 -12.64 27.58
N ASN A 314 -9.89 -12.32 27.08
CA ASN A 314 -11.11 -13.04 27.42
C ASN A 314 -11.69 -13.81 26.22
N GLN A 315 -10.83 -14.28 25.32
CA GLN A 315 -11.22 -14.89 24.06
C GLN A 315 -10.84 -16.36 24.03
N LYS A 316 -11.82 -17.22 23.78
CA LYS A 316 -11.61 -18.63 23.43
C LYS A 316 -11.42 -18.74 21.91
N ALA A 317 -10.59 -19.67 21.46
CA ALA A 317 -10.28 -19.79 20.03
C ALA A 317 -9.79 -21.19 19.66
N VAL A 318 -9.95 -21.52 18.37
CA VAL A 318 -9.08 -22.48 17.66
C VAL A 318 -8.11 -21.65 16.82
N TYR A 319 -6.82 -21.93 16.95
CA TYR A 319 -5.77 -21.18 16.28
C TYR A 319 -4.81 -22.09 15.51
N LEU A 320 -4.12 -21.48 14.56
CA LEU A 320 -3.15 -22.14 13.70
C LEU A 320 -1.77 -21.53 13.90
N ILE A 321 -0.77 -22.39 14.06
CA ILE A 321 0.64 -22.02 13.92
C ILE A 321 1.16 -22.65 12.62
N THR A 322 1.73 -21.83 11.75
CA THR A 322 2.30 -22.27 10.48
C THR A 322 3.82 -22.11 10.52
N ASP A 323 4.53 -23.18 10.29
CA ASP A 323 5.96 -23.14 9.97
C ASP A 323 6.13 -22.78 8.49
N LYS A 324 6.49 -21.53 8.20
CA LYS A 324 6.65 -21.04 6.82
C LYS A 324 7.82 -21.68 6.06
N ASN A 325 8.77 -22.29 6.76
CA ASN A 325 9.91 -22.95 6.13
C ASN A 325 9.56 -24.32 5.58
N THR A 326 8.76 -25.09 6.33
CA THR A 326 8.43 -26.48 5.97
C THR A 326 7.00 -26.64 5.46
N GLY A 327 6.12 -25.66 5.70
CA GLY A 327 4.68 -25.74 5.45
C GLY A 327 3.93 -26.58 6.49
N LYS A 328 4.59 -27.10 7.53
CA LYS A 328 3.94 -27.87 8.60
C LYS A 328 3.05 -26.98 9.45
N LEU A 329 1.97 -27.57 9.93
CA LEU A 329 0.92 -26.89 10.67
C LEU A 329 0.76 -27.47 12.09
N TYR A 330 0.44 -26.60 13.03
CA TYR A 330 -0.03 -26.97 14.35
C TYR A 330 -1.37 -26.29 14.63
N VAL A 331 -2.39 -27.07 14.92
CA VAL A 331 -3.70 -26.56 15.36
C VAL A 331 -3.77 -26.70 16.89
N GLY A 332 -4.14 -25.62 17.55
CA GLY A 332 -4.33 -25.60 18.99
C GLY A 332 -5.62 -24.90 19.39
N SER A 333 -6.00 -25.10 20.65
CA SER A 333 -7.16 -24.43 21.25
C SER A 333 -6.79 -23.59 22.46
N ALA A 334 -7.59 -22.56 22.68
CA ALA A 334 -7.59 -21.70 23.85
C ALA A 334 -8.95 -21.84 24.56
N THR A 335 -8.94 -22.40 25.77
CA THR A 335 -10.12 -22.71 26.59
C THR A 335 -10.01 -22.01 27.93
N SER A 336 -11.06 -22.10 28.76
CA SER A 336 -11.03 -21.58 30.13
C SER A 336 -9.94 -22.23 30.98
N ASP A 337 -9.74 -23.53 30.81
CA ASP A 337 -8.78 -24.33 31.61
C ASP A 337 -7.32 -23.95 31.30
N ASN A 338 -7.02 -23.47 30.12
CA ASN A 338 -5.65 -23.08 29.71
C ASN A 338 -5.39 -21.59 29.63
N GLY A 339 -6.26 -20.76 30.24
CA GLY A 339 -6.11 -19.33 30.39
C GLY A 339 -6.46 -18.51 29.13
N MET A 340 -7.24 -19.09 28.22
CA MET A 340 -7.70 -18.45 26.98
C MET A 340 -6.57 -18.03 26.02
N LEU A 341 -6.88 -17.23 25.01
CA LEU A 341 -5.99 -17.00 23.86
C LEU A 341 -4.73 -16.22 24.24
N LEU A 342 -4.86 -15.18 25.06
CA LEU A 342 -3.72 -14.39 25.49
C LEU A 342 -2.68 -15.23 26.26
N ALA A 343 -3.13 -16.00 27.26
CA ALA A 343 -2.23 -16.84 28.06
C ALA A 343 -1.56 -17.93 27.20
N ARG A 344 -2.33 -18.54 26.29
CA ARG A 344 -1.78 -19.54 25.36
C ARG A 344 -0.71 -18.94 24.46
N TRP A 345 -0.98 -17.79 23.84
CA TRP A 345 -0.04 -17.16 22.95
C TRP A 345 1.15 -16.53 23.68
N SER A 346 0.97 -16.06 24.93
CA SER A 346 2.07 -15.65 25.78
C SER A 346 3.06 -16.80 26.05
N SER A 347 2.57 -18.02 26.27
CA SER A 347 3.44 -19.17 26.46
C SER A 347 4.26 -19.52 25.21
N TYR A 348 3.72 -19.32 24.00
CA TYR A 348 4.50 -19.48 22.77
C TYR A 348 5.53 -18.37 22.58
N ALA A 349 5.20 -17.13 22.91
CA ALA A 349 6.13 -16.01 22.87
C ALA A 349 7.30 -16.20 23.86
N ASP A 350 7.05 -16.81 25.03
CA ASP A 350 8.06 -17.07 26.06
C ASP A 350 9.02 -18.20 25.68
N ASN A 351 8.51 -19.33 25.20
CA ASN A 351 9.31 -20.55 25.06
C ASN A 351 9.26 -21.23 23.68
N GLY A 352 8.51 -20.68 22.74
CA GLY A 352 8.38 -21.17 21.35
C GLY A 352 7.50 -22.41 21.17
N HIS A 353 7.13 -23.12 22.23
CA HIS A 353 6.43 -24.40 22.12
C HIS A 353 5.11 -24.48 22.88
N GLY A 354 4.82 -23.54 23.80
CA GLY A 354 3.57 -23.50 24.57
C GLY A 354 3.20 -24.78 25.28
N GLY A 355 4.18 -25.67 25.58
CA GLY A 355 3.97 -26.95 26.22
C GLY A 355 3.71 -28.15 25.29
N ASN A 356 3.53 -27.94 23.98
CA ASN A 356 3.33 -28.99 22.99
C ASN A 356 4.57 -29.90 22.82
N VAL A 357 4.39 -31.20 22.69
CA VAL A 357 5.48 -32.20 22.65
C VAL A 357 6.32 -32.06 21.38
N GLU A 358 5.69 -32.01 20.20
CA GLU A 358 6.42 -31.92 18.92
C GLU A 358 7.07 -30.56 18.74
N LEU A 359 6.45 -29.48 19.20
CA LEU A 359 7.09 -28.15 19.18
C LEU A 359 8.25 -28.06 20.18
N LYS A 360 8.17 -28.72 21.35
CA LYS A 360 9.35 -28.84 22.26
C LYS A 360 10.50 -29.57 21.58
N ARG A 361 10.19 -30.66 20.87
CA ARG A 361 11.18 -31.42 20.13
C ARG A 361 11.83 -30.53 19.04
N LEU A 362 11.02 -29.79 18.29
CA LEU A 362 11.51 -28.87 17.25
C LEU A 362 12.43 -27.79 17.85
N VAL A 363 12.04 -27.18 18.98
CA VAL A 363 12.88 -26.19 19.68
C VAL A 363 14.20 -26.80 20.16
N ASN A 364 14.19 -28.05 20.65
CA ASN A 364 15.41 -28.74 21.07
C ASN A 364 16.32 -29.09 19.90
N GLU A 365 15.76 -29.45 18.73
CA GLU A 365 16.51 -29.85 17.53
C GLU A 365 17.05 -28.64 16.73
N GLN A 366 16.24 -27.61 16.53
CA GLN A 366 16.53 -26.48 15.65
C GLN A 366 16.88 -25.18 16.39
N GLY A 367 16.64 -25.13 17.69
CA GLY A 367 16.81 -23.94 18.52
C GLY A 367 15.59 -23.00 18.47
N PHE A 368 15.52 -22.10 19.46
CA PHE A 368 14.41 -21.15 19.56
C PHE A 368 14.42 -20.10 18.43
N ASP A 369 15.60 -19.78 17.89
CA ASP A 369 15.71 -18.82 16.77
C ASP A 369 15.06 -19.32 15.48
N TYR A 370 14.94 -20.64 15.31
CA TYR A 370 14.13 -21.22 14.23
C TYR A 370 12.66 -20.81 14.34
N ILE A 371 12.07 -20.92 15.53
CA ILE A 371 10.68 -20.54 15.81
C ILE A 371 10.49 -19.05 15.52
N LYS A 372 11.38 -18.19 16.02
CA LYS A 372 11.31 -16.75 15.82
C LYS A 372 11.30 -16.37 14.32
N LYS A 373 12.08 -17.08 13.54
CA LYS A 373 12.23 -16.79 12.11
C LYS A 373 11.08 -17.31 11.26
N HIS A 374 10.52 -18.47 11.62
CA HIS A 374 9.68 -19.21 10.69
C HIS A 374 8.21 -19.33 11.11
N PHE A 375 7.88 -19.11 12.38
CA PHE A 375 6.50 -19.31 12.84
C PHE A 375 5.59 -18.12 12.57
N GLN A 376 4.35 -18.44 12.21
CA GLN A 376 3.26 -17.52 12.00
C GLN A 376 2.03 -17.97 12.76
N TYR A 377 1.34 -17.05 13.42
CA TYR A 377 0.18 -17.28 14.28
C TYR A 377 -1.07 -16.70 13.66
N SER A 378 -2.14 -17.48 13.58
CA SER A 378 -3.43 -17.07 13.00
C SER A 378 -4.58 -17.63 13.82
N ILE A 379 -5.75 -17.00 13.77
CA ILE A 379 -6.97 -17.48 14.42
C ILE A 379 -7.84 -18.15 13.34
N LEU A 380 -8.25 -19.40 13.58
CA LEU A 380 -9.17 -20.11 12.71
C LEU A 380 -10.63 -19.83 13.08
N GLU A 381 -10.92 -19.91 14.37
CA GLU A 381 -12.26 -19.63 14.93
C GLU A 381 -12.11 -18.94 16.28
N ASN A 382 -12.97 -17.98 16.55
CA ASN A 382 -13.01 -17.27 17.84
C ASN A 382 -14.38 -17.42 18.51
N TYR A 383 -14.38 -17.48 19.84
CA TYR A 383 -15.55 -17.70 20.66
C TYR A 383 -15.51 -16.84 21.91
N ASN A 384 -16.68 -16.38 22.38
CA ASN A 384 -16.73 -15.67 23.66
C ASN A 384 -16.44 -16.61 24.86
N ALA A 385 -16.07 -16.02 25.99
CA ALA A 385 -15.69 -16.75 27.20
C ALA A 385 -16.77 -17.69 27.76
N ARG A 386 -18.05 -17.54 27.40
CA ARG A 386 -19.18 -18.31 27.93
C ARG A 386 -19.45 -19.63 27.17
N ILE A 387 -18.86 -19.80 26.00
CA ILE A 387 -19.03 -21.04 25.21
C ILE A 387 -18.37 -22.19 25.97
N ASP A 388 -19.03 -23.38 25.98
CA ASP A 388 -18.49 -24.58 26.57
C ASP A 388 -17.16 -24.98 25.91
N ASP A 389 -16.15 -25.28 26.73
CA ASP A 389 -14.83 -25.71 26.27
C ASP A 389 -14.88 -26.96 25.41
N LYS A 390 -15.87 -27.81 25.62
CA LYS A 390 -16.09 -29.03 24.80
C LYS A 390 -16.32 -28.67 23.33
N VAL A 391 -17.08 -27.63 23.05
CA VAL A 391 -17.30 -27.15 21.67
C VAL A 391 -15.98 -26.74 21.02
N ILE A 392 -15.12 -26.03 21.76
CA ILE A 392 -13.82 -25.59 21.26
C ILE A 392 -12.92 -26.79 20.95
N LEU A 393 -12.89 -27.81 21.84
CA LEU A 393 -12.10 -29.02 21.67
C LEU A 393 -12.59 -29.88 20.49
N GLU A 394 -13.93 -29.97 20.28
CA GLU A 394 -14.51 -30.63 19.12
C GLU A 394 -14.11 -29.93 17.81
N ARG A 395 -14.12 -28.58 17.79
CA ARG A 395 -13.68 -27.79 16.63
C ARG A 395 -12.17 -27.87 16.38
N GLU A 396 -11.37 -27.91 17.43
CA GLU A 396 -9.93 -28.18 17.34
C GLU A 396 -9.67 -29.54 16.66
N SER A 397 -10.37 -30.60 17.10
CA SER A 397 -10.22 -31.92 16.49
C SER A 397 -10.62 -31.93 15.02
N TRP A 398 -11.73 -31.26 14.68
CA TRP A 398 -12.19 -31.12 13.31
C TRP A 398 -11.16 -30.42 12.42
N TRP A 399 -10.54 -29.34 12.91
CA TRP A 399 -9.49 -28.63 12.18
C TRP A 399 -8.21 -29.45 12.04
N LYS A 400 -7.82 -30.21 13.05
CA LYS A 400 -6.70 -31.16 12.98
C LYS A 400 -6.90 -32.18 11.87
N GLU A 401 -8.11 -32.72 11.73
CA GLU A 401 -8.47 -33.65 10.68
C GLU A 401 -8.52 -32.96 9.29
N THR A 402 -9.18 -31.83 9.21
CA THR A 402 -9.31 -31.07 7.95
C THR A 402 -7.96 -30.67 7.37
N LEU A 403 -7.06 -30.17 8.21
CA LEU A 403 -5.72 -29.74 7.83
C LEU A 403 -4.67 -30.86 7.85
N GLN A 404 -5.07 -32.06 8.25
CA GLN A 404 -4.19 -33.24 8.37
C GLN A 404 -2.94 -32.97 9.23
N SER A 405 -3.07 -32.09 10.23
CA SER A 405 -1.93 -31.62 11.04
C SER A 405 -1.37 -32.69 11.98
N ARG A 406 -2.12 -33.79 12.22
CA ARG A 406 -1.63 -35.00 12.90
C ARG A 406 -0.70 -35.84 12.04
N VAL A 407 -0.94 -35.85 10.72
CA VAL A 407 -0.18 -36.69 9.77
C VAL A 407 1.03 -35.92 9.22
N PHE A 408 0.83 -34.67 8.81
CA PHE A 408 1.83 -33.89 8.10
C PHE A 408 2.34 -32.67 8.90
N GLY A 409 1.83 -32.44 10.12
CA GLY A 409 2.15 -31.28 10.94
C GLY A 409 2.83 -31.62 12.27
N TYR A 410 2.49 -30.81 13.28
CA TYR A 410 3.06 -30.85 14.63
C TYR A 410 2.02 -31.28 15.71
N ASN A 411 0.87 -31.83 15.33
CA ASN A 411 -0.10 -32.36 16.27
C ASN A 411 0.14 -33.84 16.50
N ASP A 412 0.30 -34.22 17.75
CA ASP A 412 0.62 -35.60 18.21
C ASP A 412 -0.62 -36.42 18.59
N ASN A 413 -1.77 -35.72 18.78
CA ASN A 413 -3.01 -36.27 19.37
C ASN A 413 -4.25 -35.95 18.56
#